data_ce165f1bbb7cfeda7cb44e983e61e829
#
_entry.id   ce165f1bbb7cfeda7cb44e983e61e829
#
_cell.length_a   1.000
_cell.length_b   1.000
_cell.length_c   1.000
_cell.angle_alpha   90.00
_cell.angle_beta   90.00
_cell.angle_gamma   90.00
#
_symmetry.space_group_name_H-M   'P 1'
#
loop_
_entity.id
_entity.type
_entity.pdbx_description
1 polymer ?
#
loop_
_entity_poly.entity_id
_entity_poly.type
_entity_poly.pdbx_seq_one_letter_code
_entity_poly.pdbx_strand_id
1 'polypeptide(L)'
;MKDIAIYGAGGLGREVIDLINKMNEVKPQWNIIGFFDDSKPIGEIVTHDYKVLGGIDEVNAWSSPLCVALCMGSPHQIEAVFSKITNPLIEFPNLIYPNFYISDRDTFSIGHGNIICGKCVATVSVTIGNFNLLNGSVTFGHDVTVGDYNVFMPGCRISGEVKIGNRNLFGAMSFVKQCLKIGNDVTLSPLSPLLSKPKDGNTYMGNPAKIFKF
;
A
#
# COMPACT_ATOMS: atom_id res chain seq x y z
N MET A 1 -8.86 14.19 -17.65
CA MET A 1 -8.25 13.14 -16.80
C MET A 1 -6.84 13.62 -16.47
N LYS A 2 -6.35 13.33 -15.26
CA LYS A 2 -4.95 13.56 -14.88
C LYS A 2 -4.09 12.39 -15.35
N ASP A 3 -2.87 12.64 -15.81
CA ASP A 3 -1.93 11.58 -16.14
C ASP A 3 -1.45 10.87 -14.86
N ILE A 4 -1.39 9.56 -14.92
CA ILE A 4 -0.88 8.71 -13.85
C ILE A 4 0.05 7.64 -14.39
N ALA A 5 1.19 7.46 -13.72
CA ALA A 5 2.12 6.38 -13.97
C ALA A 5 2.23 5.47 -12.75
N ILE A 6 2.67 4.24 -12.96
CA ILE A 6 2.85 3.23 -11.92
C ILE A 6 4.35 3.01 -11.73
N TYR A 7 4.86 3.24 -10.53
CA TYR A 7 6.25 2.91 -10.20
C TYR A 7 6.31 1.49 -9.62
N GLY A 8 6.96 0.59 -10.35
CA GLY A 8 7.01 -0.85 -10.11
C GLY A 8 6.23 -1.64 -11.15
N ALA A 9 6.92 -2.19 -12.14
CA ALA A 9 6.36 -2.93 -13.27
C ALA A 9 6.19 -4.45 -13.00
N GLY A 10 6.03 -4.83 -11.72
CA GLY A 10 5.79 -6.19 -11.26
C GLY A 10 4.31 -6.59 -11.25
N GLY A 11 3.99 -7.67 -10.52
CA GLY A 11 2.63 -8.19 -10.37
C GLY A 11 1.66 -7.17 -9.79
N LEU A 12 2.04 -6.52 -8.68
CA LEU A 12 1.22 -5.50 -8.03
C LEU A 12 0.94 -4.30 -8.96
N GLY A 13 1.94 -3.83 -9.71
CA GLY A 13 1.74 -2.74 -10.67
C GLY A 13 0.70 -3.08 -11.73
N ARG A 14 0.66 -4.32 -12.21
CA ARG A 14 -0.38 -4.79 -13.15
C ARG A 14 -1.76 -4.86 -12.51
N GLU A 15 -1.86 -5.27 -11.23
CA GLU A 15 -3.11 -5.26 -10.49
C GLU A 15 -3.64 -3.83 -10.26
N VAL A 16 -2.73 -2.87 -10.07
CA VAL A 16 -3.12 -1.46 -9.89
C VAL A 16 -3.68 -0.84 -11.18
N ILE A 17 -3.32 -1.34 -12.37
CA ILE A 17 -4.02 -0.94 -13.60
C ILE A 17 -5.52 -1.29 -13.52
N ASP A 18 -5.86 -2.51 -13.08
CA ASP A 18 -7.27 -2.89 -12.90
C ASP A 18 -7.96 -2.01 -11.87
N LEU A 19 -7.30 -1.73 -10.74
CA LEU A 19 -7.81 -0.81 -9.74
C LEU A 19 -8.15 0.57 -10.34
N ILE A 20 -7.22 1.15 -11.11
CA ILE A 20 -7.43 2.46 -11.77
C ILE A 20 -8.57 2.39 -12.78
N ASN A 21 -8.66 1.32 -13.56
CA ASN A 21 -9.75 1.11 -14.51
C ASN A 21 -11.10 1.01 -13.78
N LYS A 22 -11.19 0.30 -12.65
CA LYS A 22 -12.40 0.25 -11.83
C LYS A 22 -12.78 1.61 -11.23
N MET A 23 -11.81 2.41 -10.85
CA MET A 23 -12.06 3.80 -10.44
C MET A 23 -12.62 4.63 -11.61
N ASN A 24 -12.05 4.49 -12.79
CA ASN A 24 -12.48 5.20 -14.00
C ASN A 24 -13.89 4.77 -14.48
N GLU A 25 -14.29 3.52 -14.28
CA GLU A 25 -15.66 3.05 -14.56
C GLU A 25 -16.71 3.81 -13.73
N VAL A 26 -16.38 4.17 -12.48
CA VAL A 26 -17.26 4.96 -11.60
C VAL A 26 -17.19 6.45 -11.92
N LYS A 27 -15.98 6.97 -12.06
CA LYS A 27 -15.71 8.37 -12.39
C LYS A 27 -14.41 8.47 -13.16
N PRO A 28 -14.45 8.79 -14.46
CA PRO A 28 -13.24 8.98 -15.26
C PRO A 28 -12.37 10.12 -14.68
N GLN A 29 -11.18 9.80 -14.24
CA GLN A 29 -10.25 10.76 -13.63
C GLN A 29 -8.78 10.51 -13.99
N TRP A 30 -8.41 9.30 -14.40
CA TRP A 30 -7.03 8.91 -14.62
C TRP A 30 -6.77 8.50 -16.07
N ASN A 31 -5.67 9.02 -16.64
CA ASN A 31 -5.10 8.57 -17.90
C ASN A 31 -3.79 7.82 -17.57
N ILE A 32 -3.76 6.49 -17.69
CA ILE A 32 -2.57 5.69 -17.41
C ILE A 32 -1.60 5.87 -18.57
N ILE A 33 -0.38 6.38 -18.28
CA ILE A 33 0.63 6.64 -19.32
C ILE A 33 1.72 5.56 -19.40
N GLY A 34 1.89 4.72 -18.39
CA GLY A 34 2.87 3.63 -18.39
C GLY A 34 3.46 3.36 -17.02
N PHE A 35 4.65 2.76 -17.02
CA PHE A 35 5.36 2.33 -15.82
C PHE A 35 6.71 3.01 -15.68
N PHE A 36 7.15 3.21 -14.44
CA PHE A 36 8.55 3.44 -14.10
C PHE A 36 9.09 2.22 -13.34
N ASP A 37 10.31 1.78 -13.65
CA ASP A 37 10.95 0.65 -12.98
C ASP A 37 12.47 0.69 -13.23
N ASP A 38 13.27 0.72 -12.15
CA ASP A 38 14.74 0.81 -12.26
C ASP A 38 15.39 -0.48 -12.79
N SER A 39 14.68 -1.60 -12.78
CA SER A 39 15.19 -2.91 -13.17
C SER A 39 14.85 -3.32 -14.60
N LYS A 40 14.03 -2.53 -15.30
CA LYS A 40 13.51 -2.87 -16.63
C LYS A 40 13.95 -1.88 -17.71
N PRO A 41 14.21 -2.35 -18.93
CA PRO A 41 14.60 -1.47 -20.03
C PRO A 41 13.45 -0.55 -20.47
N ILE A 42 13.79 0.69 -20.80
CA ILE A 42 12.85 1.67 -21.36
C ILE A 42 12.24 1.10 -22.66
N GLY A 43 10.93 1.22 -22.79
CA GLY A 43 10.16 0.72 -23.93
C GLY A 43 9.72 -0.74 -23.81
N GLU A 44 10.14 -1.49 -22.78
CA GLU A 44 9.62 -2.84 -22.52
C GLU A 44 8.10 -2.78 -22.27
N ILE A 45 7.35 -3.63 -22.96
CA ILE A 45 5.89 -3.76 -22.75
C ILE A 45 5.66 -4.59 -21.50
N VAL A 46 4.98 -4.02 -20.51
CA VAL A 46 4.68 -4.68 -19.22
C VAL A 46 3.37 -5.45 -19.30
N THR A 47 2.32 -4.81 -19.77
CA THR A 47 0.98 -5.41 -19.96
C THR A 47 0.15 -4.52 -20.87
N HIS A 48 -0.77 -5.11 -21.66
CA HIS A 48 -1.50 -4.41 -22.71
C HIS A 48 -0.49 -3.64 -23.59
N ASP A 49 -0.69 -2.35 -23.80
CA ASP A 49 0.21 -1.47 -24.54
C ASP A 49 1.05 -0.55 -23.65
N TYR A 50 0.97 -0.74 -22.31
CA TYR A 50 1.71 0.07 -21.34
C TYR A 50 3.16 -0.37 -21.27
N LYS A 51 4.06 0.62 -21.42
CA LYS A 51 5.50 0.43 -21.49
C LYS A 51 6.19 1.00 -20.25
N VAL A 52 7.43 0.55 -20.06
CA VAL A 52 8.36 1.19 -19.15
C VAL A 52 8.79 2.53 -19.74
N LEU A 53 8.61 3.60 -18.99
CA LEU A 53 8.96 4.98 -19.36
C LEU A 53 10.36 5.38 -18.91
N GLY A 54 10.92 4.64 -17.94
CA GLY A 54 12.23 4.87 -17.35
C GLY A 54 12.29 4.41 -15.89
N GLY A 55 13.26 4.89 -15.14
CA GLY A 55 13.44 4.67 -13.71
C GLY A 55 13.32 5.98 -12.92
N ILE A 56 14.08 6.06 -11.82
CA ILE A 56 14.04 7.20 -10.89
C ILE A 56 14.51 8.50 -11.58
N ASP A 57 15.48 8.42 -12.48
CA ASP A 57 16.02 9.58 -13.17
C ASP A 57 14.98 10.20 -14.10
N GLU A 58 14.23 9.38 -14.85
CA GLU A 58 13.19 9.85 -15.75
C GLU A 58 11.98 10.42 -15.00
N VAL A 59 11.61 9.86 -13.83
CA VAL A 59 10.60 10.47 -12.95
C VAL A 59 11.04 11.85 -12.50
N ASN A 60 12.31 11.98 -12.07
CA ASN A 60 12.84 13.26 -11.61
C ASN A 60 13.02 14.29 -12.75
N ALA A 61 13.24 13.82 -13.97
CA ALA A 61 13.35 14.66 -15.16
C ALA A 61 11.98 14.96 -15.83
N TRP A 62 10.88 14.41 -15.32
CA TRP A 62 9.57 14.61 -15.94
C TRP A 62 9.15 16.07 -15.92
N SER A 63 8.69 16.60 -17.05
CA SER A 63 8.56 18.04 -17.28
C SER A 63 7.13 18.60 -17.14
N SER A 64 6.16 17.75 -16.81
CA SER A 64 4.74 18.14 -16.63
C SER A 64 4.16 17.54 -15.35
N PRO A 65 3.04 18.07 -14.82
CA PRO A 65 2.37 17.47 -13.67
C PRO A 65 2.04 16.00 -13.92
N LEU A 66 2.43 15.13 -13.00
CA LEU A 66 2.22 13.70 -13.10
C LEU A 66 1.86 13.10 -11.73
N CYS A 67 0.83 12.27 -11.71
CA CYS A 67 0.54 11.43 -10.55
C CYS A 67 1.34 10.11 -10.65
N VAL A 68 1.89 9.64 -9.52
CA VAL A 68 2.63 8.39 -9.45
C VAL A 68 2.09 7.51 -8.33
N ALA A 69 1.81 6.24 -8.65
CA ALA A 69 1.45 5.21 -7.68
C ALA A 69 2.67 4.32 -7.37
N LEU A 70 3.10 4.24 -6.11
CA LEU A 70 4.24 3.43 -5.69
C LEU A 70 3.81 1.98 -5.43
N CYS A 71 4.05 1.09 -6.40
CA CYS A 71 3.55 -0.28 -6.42
C CYS A 71 4.62 -1.32 -6.04
N MET A 72 5.12 -1.24 -4.81
CA MET A 72 6.07 -2.18 -4.24
C MET A 72 5.45 -2.95 -3.07
N GLY A 73 5.76 -4.24 -2.98
CA GLY A 73 5.29 -5.10 -1.88
C GLY A 73 6.17 -5.06 -0.62
N SER A 74 7.18 -4.21 -0.57
CA SER A 74 8.08 -4.04 0.57
C SER A 74 7.95 -2.63 1.15
N PRO A 75 7.68 -2.49 2.46
CA PRO A 75 7.62 -1.21 3.15
C PRO A 75 8.86 -0.33 2.90
N HIS A 76 10.04 -0.91 3.03
CA HIS A 76 11.32 -0.20 2.84
C HIS A 76 11.54 0.24 1.40
N GLN A 77 11.08 -0.54 0.41
CA GLN A 77 11.18 -0.13 -0.99
C GLN A 77 10.28 1.06 -1.30
N ILE A 78 9.06 1.09 -0.73
CA ILE A 78 8.14 2.22 -0.90
C ILE A 78 8.78 3.50 -0.36
N GLU A 79 9.27 3.48 0.89
CA GLU A 79 9.95 4.62 1.51
C GLU A 79 11.21 5.05 0.73
N ALA A 80 12.03 4.07 0.32
CA ALA A 80 13.27 4.34 -0.42
C ALA A 80 13.04 4.98 -1.78
N VAL A 81 12.02 4.54 -2.53
CA VAL A 81 11.68 5.16 -3.83
C VAL A 81 11.08 6.55 -3.59
N PHE A 82 10.15 6.68 -2.65
CA PHE A 82 9.55 7.97 -2.31
C PHE A 82 10.64 9.02 -1.97
N SER A 83 11.61 8.66 -1.14
CA SER A 83 12.68 9.57 -0.72
C SER A 83 13.62 10.02 -1.85
N LYS A 84 13.67 9.27 -2.95
CA LYS A 84 14.48 9.60 -4.13
C LYS A 84 13.74 10.46 -5.16
N ILE A 85 12.42 10.54 -5.08
CA ILE A 85 11.63 11.39 -5.97
C ILE A 85 11.65 12.82 -5.44
N THR A 86 12.38 13.68 -6.14
CA THR A 86 12.58 15.10 -5.74
C THR A 86 11.87 16.08 -6.66
N ASN A 87 11.25 15.59 -7.73
CA ASN A 87 10.55 16.43 -8.70
C ASN A 87 9.24 16.98 -8.08
N PRO A 88 9.09 18.32 -7.94
CA PRO A 88 7.91 18.92 -7.32
C PRO A 88 6.63 18.79 -8.16
N LEU A 89 6.73 18.37 -9.42
CA LEU A 89 5.58 18.15 -10.30
C LEU A 89 4.94 16.75 -10.08
N ILE A 90 5.53 15.91 -9.24
CA ILE A 90 5.02 14.57 -8.94
C ILE A 90 4.07 14.63 -7.74
N GLU A 91 2.85 14.14 -7.94
CA GLU A 91 1.84 13.97 -6.90
C GLU A 91 1.61 12.49 -6.61
N PHE A 92 1.31 12.15 -5.36
CA PHE A 92 1.01 10.79 -4.92
C PHE A 92 -0.44 10.67 -4.45
N PRO A 93 -1.39 10.35 -5.33
CA PRO A 93 -2.80 10.23 -4.96
C PRO A 93 -3.08 8.95 -4.19
N ASN A 94 -4.18 8.94 -3.46
CA ASN A 94 -4.76 7.70 -2.98
C ASN A 94 -5.47 6.98 -4.14
N LEU A 95 -5.16 5.70 -4.34
CA LEU A 95 -5.89 4.81 -5.23
C LEU A 95 -6.76 3.87 -4.39
N ILE A 96 -8.06 4.11 -4.39
CA ILE A 96 -9.00 3.40 -3.54
C ILE A 96 -10.03 2.68 -4.40
N TYR A 97 -10.08 1.35 -4.27
CA TYR A 97 -11.06 0.55 -5.00
C TYR A 97 -12.50 0.99 -4.64
N PRO A 98 -13.40 1.16 -5.62
CA PRO A 98 -14.73 1.73 -5.40
C PRO A 98 -15.59 1.02 -4.35
N ASN A 99 -15.35 -0.26 -4.10
CA ASN A 99 -16.07 -1.03 -3.08
C ASN A 99 -15.34 -1.11 -1.72
N PHE A 100 -14.40 -0.22 -1.45
CA PHE A 100 -13.84 -0.06 -0.12
C PHE A 100 -14.95 0.35 0.85
N TYR A 101 -15.27 -0.54 1.78
CA TYR A 101 -16.35 -0.30 2.74
C TYR A 101 -15.82 0.45 3.95
N ILE A 102 -16.41 1.60 4.23
CA ILE A 102 -16.15 2.42 5.42
C ILE A 102 -17.47 2.53 6.18
N SER A 103 -17.52 1.94 7.38
CA SER A 103 -18.75 1.93 8.22
C SER A 103 -19.15 3.33 8.65
N ASP A 104 -18.17 4.14 9.03
CA ASP A 104 -18.38 5.52 9.49
C ASP A 104 -17.40 6.46 8.80
N ARG A 105 -17.92 7.23 7.85
CA ARG A 105 -17.11 8.16 7.05
C ARG A 105 -16.70 9.41 7.82
N ASP A 106 -17.46 9.80 8.84
CA ASP A 106 -17.22 11.02 9.62
C ASP A 106 -16.02 10.86 10.56
N THR A 107 -15.75 9.64 11.00
CA THR A 107 -14.61 9.31 11.87
C THR A 107 -13.44 8.64 11.15
N PHE A 108 -13.56 8.43 9.81
CA PHE A 108 -12.48 7.87 8.99
C PHE A 108 -11.52 8.96 8.50
N SER A 109 -10.23 8.72 8.63
CA SER A 109 -9.21 9.60 8.05
C SER A 109 -8.12 8.81 7.34
N ILE A 110 -7.59 9.39 6.27
CA ILE A 110 -6.53 8.78 5.46
C ILE A 110 -5.59 9.87 4.92
N GLY A 111 -4.29 9.59 4.96
CA GLY A 111 -3.26 10.44 4.36
C GLY A 111 -3.23 10.35 2.84
N HIS A 112 -2.06 10.35 2.23
CA HIS A 112 -1.88 10.33 0.78
C HIS A 112 -1.01 9.15 0.32
N GLY A 113 -1.00 8.89 -0.99
CA GLY A 113 -0.17 7.86 -1.60
C GLY A 113 -0.58 6.43 -1.27
N ASN A 114 -1.73 6.21 -0.63
CA ASN A 114 -2.19 4.88 -0.25
C ASN A 114 -2.80 4.13 -1.44
N ILE A 115 -2.59 2.82 -1.48
CA ILE A 115 -3.22 1.91 -2.43
C ILE A 115 -4.13 0.96 -1.64
N ILE A 116 -5.43 1.03 -1.89
CA ILE A 116 -6.44 0.19 -1.24
C ILE A 116 -7.14 -0.65 -2.31
N CYS A 117 -6.81 -1.94 -2.34
CA CYS A 117 -7.37 -2.91 -3.26
C CYS A 117 -8.79 -3.36 -2.86
N GLY A 118 -9.40 -4.18 -3.69
CA GLY A 118 -10.81 -4.57 -3.53
C GLY A 118 -11.13 -5.34 -2.25
N LYS A 119 -12.39 -5.21 -1.80
CA LYS A 119 -12.98 -5.91 -0.64
C LYS A 119 -12.32 -5.55 0.71
N CYS A 120 -11.59 -4.44 0.80
CA CYS A 120 -11.10 -3.95 2.08
C CYS A 120 -12.23 -3.32 2.90
N VAL A 121 -12.06 -3.32 4.23
CA VAL A 121 -13.04 -2.80 5.19
C VAL A 121 -12.34 -1.96 6.24
N ALA A 122 -12.86 -0.77 6.51
CA ALA A 122 -12.57 0.02 7.70
C ALA A 122 -13.87 0.21 8.50
N THR A 123 -13.87 -0.12 9.79
CA THR A 123 -15.04 0.08 10.63
C THR A 123 -15.11 1.51 11.17
N VAL A 124 -15.30 1.72 12.44
CA VAL A 124 -15.48 3.04 13.07
C VAL A 124 -14.15 3.59 13.56
N SER A 125 -13.92 4.89 13.46
CA SER A 125 -12.74 5.60 14.01
C SER A 125 -11.41 5.03 13.50
N VAL A 126 -11.30 4.75 12.21
CA VAL A 126 -10.06 4.25 11.60
C VAL A 126 -9.25 5.40 11.01
N THR A 127 -7.97 5.46 11.37
CA THR A 127 -7.00 6.42 10.81
C THR A 127 -5.89 5.68 10.07
N ILE A 128 -5.65 6.06 8.82
CA ILE A 128 -4.57 5.50 7.98
C ILE A 128 -3.63 6.64 7.59
N GLY A 129 -2.32 6.46 7.80
CA GLY A 129 -1.28 7.41 7.40
C GLY A 129 -1.02 7.41 5.90
N ASN A 130 0.26 7.52 5.52
CA ASN A 130 0.67 7.72 4.14
C ASN A 130 1.30 6.47 3.54
N PHE A 131 1.20 6.31 2.22
CA PHE A 131 1.90 5.28 1.45
C PHE A 131 1.70 3.85 1.96
N ASN A 132 0.52 3.55 2.50
CA ASN A 132 0.19 2.19 2.89
C ASN A 132 -0.40 1.41 1.73
N LEU A 133 -0.07 0.12 1.65
CA LEU A 133 -0.69 -0.83 0.74
C LEU A 133 -1.65 -1.74 1.51
N LEU A 134 -2.93 -1.70 1.19
CA LEU A 134 -3.94 -2.65 1.62
C LEU A 134 -4.28 -3.55 0.43
N ASN A 135 -3.61 -4.68 0.32
CA ASN A 135 -3.90 -5.66 -0.71
C ASN A 135 -5.17 -6.45 -0.35
N GLY A 136 -5.97 -6.82 -1.31
CA GLY A 136 -7.36 -7.27 -1.19
C GLY A 136 -7.84 -7.92 0.12
N SER A 137 -9.07 -7.63 0.51
CA SER A 137 -9.76 -8.20 1.68
C SER A 137 -9.13 -7.90 3.06
N VAL A 138 -8.36 -6.82 3.18
CA VAL A 138 -7.84 -6.34 4.47
C VAL A 138 -8.98 -5.75 5.29
N THR A 139 -9.03 -6.09 6.59
CA THR A 139 -10.07 -5.57 7.50
C THR A 139 -9.45 -4.88 8.71
N PHE A 140 -9.86 -3.63 8.96
CA PHE A 140 -9.57 -2.90 10.17
C PHE A 140 -10.79 -2.81 11.08
N GLY A 141 -10.63 -3.26 12.33
CA GLY A 141 -11.61 -3.07 13.40
C GLY A 141 -11.71 -1.61 13.84
N HIS A 142 -12.58 -1.35 14.82
CA HIS A 142 -12.80 0.00 15.37
C HIS A 142 -11.54 0.57 16.06
N ASP A 143 -11.39 1.88 16.02
CA ASP A 143 -10.31 2.62 16.72
C ASP A 143 -8.88 2.19 16.31
N VAL A 144 -8.73 1.67 15.08
CA VAL A 144 -7.42 1.31 14.53
C VAL A 144 -6.70 2.55 14.02
N THR A 145 -5.43 2.69 14.40
CA THR A 145 -4.53 3.72 13.87
C THR A 145 -3.36 3.06 13.16
N VAL A 146 -3.08 3.48 11.94
CA VAL A 146 -1.99 2.99 11.09
C VAL A 146 -1.08 4.15 10.71
N GLY A 147 0.22 4.01 10.91
CA GLY A 147 1.23 4.97 10.48
C GLY A 147 1.52 4.87 8.98
N ASP A 148 2.77 5.08 8.59
CA ASP A 148 3.17 5.22 7.21
C ASP A 148 3.89 3.98 6.67
N TYR A 149 3.85 3.78 5.35
CA TYR A 149 4.60 2.76 4.62
C TYR A 149 4.33 1.32 5.05
N ASN A 150 3.14 1.02 5.59
CA ASN A 150 2.82 -0.35 5.97
C ASN A 150 2.25 -1.12 4.79
N VAL A 151 2.56 -2.42 4.73
CA VAL A 151 2.05 -3.34 3.72
C VAL A 151 1.21 -4.41 4.39
N PHE A 152 -0.05 -4.49 4.00
CA PHE A 152 -0.99 -5.53 4.42
C PHE A 152 -1.29 -6.44 3.24
N MET A 153 -0.81 -7.66 3.31
CA MET A 153 -1.04 -8.68 2.28
C MET A 153 -2.49 -9.18 2.32
N PRO A 154 -2.97 -9.89 1.28
CA PRO A 154 -4.38 -10.26 1.18
C PRO A 154 -4.94 -10.95 2.43
N GLY A 155 -6.14 -10.55 2.83
CA GLY A 155 -6.89 -11.18 3.92
C GLY A 155 -6.39 -10.89 5.33
N CYS A 156 -5.47 -9.93 5.52
CA CYS A 156 -5.04 -9.51 6.86
C CYS A 156 -6.21 -8.99 7.68
N ARG A 157 -6.26 -9.37 8.96
CA ARG A 157 -7.29 -8.92 9.90
C ARG A 157 -6.65 -8.24 11.11
N ILE A 158 -6.96 -6.97 11.26
CA ILE A 158 -6.50 -6.14 12.39
C ILE A 158 -7.70 -5.87 13.29
N SER A 159 -7.67 -6.38 14.50
CA SER A 159 -8.77 -6.20 15.47
C SER A 159 -8.84 -4.76 16.00
N GLY A 160 -9.88 -4.47 16.76
CA GLY A 160 -10.12 -3.12 17.29
C GLY A 160 -9.01 -2.60 18.22
N GLU A 161 -8.89 -1.27 18.30
CA GLU A 161 -7.96 -0.55 19.21
C GLU A 161 -6.46 -0.87 18.95
N VAL A 162 -6.13 -1.44 17.79
CA VAL A 162 -4.73 -1.69 17.43
C VAL A 162 -4.07 -0.41 16.93
N LYS A 163 -2.87 -0.12 17.44
CA LYS A 163 -2.04 0.99 16.98
C LYS A 163 -0.80 0.45 16.27
N ILE A 164 -0.61 0.84 15.03
CA ILE A 164 0.48 0.38 14.16
C ILE A 164 1.35 1.57 13.81
N GLY A 165 2.65 1.42 14.00
CA GLY A 165 3.67 2.39 13.58
C GLY A 165 3.96 2.31 12.09
N ASN A 166 5.23 2.40 11.71
CA ASN A 166 5.64 2.56 10.33
C ASN A 166 6.38 1.32 9.80
N ARG A 167 6.36 1.13 8.48
CA ARG A 167 7.15 0.13 7.74
C ARG A 167 6.94 -1.31 8.21
N ASN A 168 5.73 -1.65 8.61
CA ASN A 168 5.41 -3.02 8.98
C ASN A 168 4.90 -3.82 7.78
N LEU A 169 5.22 -5.11 7.75
CA LEU A 169 4.72 -6.06 6.76
C LEU A 169 3.83 -7.11 7.44
N PHE A 170 2.57 -7.15 7.06
CA PHE A 170 1.61 -8.16 7.52
C PHE A 170 1.37 -9.16 6.39
N GLY A 171 1.87 -10.38 6.56
CA GLY A 171 1.74 -11.47 5.61
C GLY A 171 0.29 -11.89 5.38
N ALA A 172 0.03 -12.54 4.26
CA ALA A 172 -1.33 -12.95 3.87
C ALA A 172 -2.05 -13.75 4.96
N MET A 173 -3.35 -13.46 5.17
CA MET A 173 -4.20 -14.13 6.15
C MET A 173 -3.68 -14.04 7.60
N SER A 174 -2.81 -13.09 7.91
CA SER A 174 -2.36 -12.86 9.28
C SER A 174 -3.44 -12.16 10.11
N PHE A 175 -3.34 -12.31 11.43
CA PHE A 175 -4.29 -11.78 12.39
C PHE A 175 -3.57 -11.00 13.49
N VAL A 176 -4.10 -9.85 13.90
CA VAL A 176 -3.60 -9.06 15.02
C VAL A 176 -4.69 -8.94 16.07
N LYS A 177 -4.37 -9.39 17.30
CA LYS A 177 -5.27 -9.32 18.46
C LYS A 177 -5.57 -7.87 18.83
N GLN A 178 -6.77 -7.64 19.35
CA GLN A 178 -7.26 -6.34 19.85
C GLN A 178 -6.32 -5.69 20.87
N CYS A 179 -6.31 -4.35 20.92
CA CYS A 179 -5.58 -3.49 21.86
C CYS A 179 -4.04 -3.59 21.76
N LEU A 180 -3.48 -4.19 20.72
CA LEU A 180 -2.03 -4.29 20.57
C LEU A 180 -1.43 -2.98 20.05
N LYS A 181 -0.24 -2.66 20.56
CA LYS A 181 0.62 -1.60 20.01
C LYS A 181 1.78 -2.26 19.28
N ILE A 182 1.85 -2.03 17.99
CA ILE A 182 2.89 -2.49 17.08
C ILE A 182 3.74 -1.26 16.74
N GLY A 183 5.04 -1.36 16.93
CA GLY A 183 5.97 -0.28 16.62
C GLY A 183 6.32 -0.25 15.13
N ASN A 184 7.61 -0.22 14.83
CA ASN A 184 8.10 -0.08 13.47
C ASN A 184 8.84 -1.33 13.02
N ASP A 185 8.89 -1.54 11.69
CA ASP A 185 9.74 -2.56 11.07
C ASP A 185 9.44 -4.00 11.54
N VAL A 186 8.18 -4.27 11.91
CA VAL A 186 7.72 -5.60 12.29
C VAL A 186 7.24 -6.35 11.06
N THR A 187 7.75 -7.58 10.88
CA THR A 187 7.22 -8.51 9.87
C THR A 187 6.41 -9.59 10.55
N LEU A 188 5.14 -9.73 10.19
CA LEU A 188 4.28 -10.83 10.59
C LEU A 188 4.12 -11.78 9.40
N SER A 189 4.60 -13.01 9.53
CA SER A 189 4.54 -14.00 8.47
C SER A 189 3.10 -14.41 8.11
N PRO A 190 2.86 -14.94 6.91
CA PRO A 190 1.53 -15.42 6.51
C PRO A 190 0.94 -16.40 7.52
N LEU A 191 -0.40 -16.41 7.65
CA LEU A 191 -1.18 -17.32 8.51
C LEU A 191 -0.79 -17.27 10.01
N SER A 192 -0.17 -16.18 10.45
CA SER A 192 0.34 -16.06 11.83
C SER A 192 -0.52 -15.11 12.65
N PRO A 193 -1.12 -15.58 13.77
CA PRO A 193 -1.82 -14.70 14.72
C PRO A 193 -0.84 -14.07 15.71
N LEU A 194 -0.76 -12.73 15.70
CA LEU A 194 -0.01 -11.95 16.67
C LEU A 194 -0.89 -11.70 17.91
N LEU A 195 -0.59 -12.37 19.01
CA LEU A 195 -1.39 -12.35 20.25
C LEU A 195 -0.77 -11.53 21.39
N SER A 196 0.47 -11.06 21.22
CA SER A 196 1.19 -10.25 22.20
C SER A 196 1.96 -9.13 21.53
N LYS A 197 2.32 -8.08 22.30
CA LYS A 197 3.05 -6.91 21.78
C LYS A 197 4.39 -7.35 21.17
N PRO A 198 4.64 -7.04 19.90
CA PRO A 198 5.91 -7.34 19.26
C PRO A 198 6.99 -6.32 19.66
N LYS A 199 8.25 -6.69 19.44
CA LYS A 199 9.40 -5.78 19.44
C LYS A 199 9.68 -5.33 18.02
N ASP A 200 10.07 -4.08 17.87
CA ASP A 200 10.42 -3.48 16.58
C ASP A 200 11.55 -4.26 15.87
N GLY A 201 11.55 -4.21 14.55
CA GLY A 201 12.59 -4.80 13.71
C GLY A 201 12.64 -6.33 13.71
N ASN A 202 11.62 -7.01 14.22
CA ASN A 202 11.63 -8.48 14.30
C ASN A 202 10.57 -9.12 13.41
N THR A 203 10.90 -10.32 12.94
CA THR A 203 9.97 -11.20 12.24
C THR A 203 9.26 -12.13 13.23
N TYR A 204 7.94 -12.25 13.07
CA TYR A 204 7.08 -13.11 13.87
C TYR A 204 6.40 -14.15 12.99
N MET A 205 6.43 -15.42 13.41
CA MET A 205 5.90 -16.54 12.64
C MET A 205 5.27 -17.61 13.53
N GLY A 206 4.26 -18.30 13.00
CA GLY A 206 3.61 -19.43 13.64
C GLY A 206 2.29 -19.11 14.33
N ASN A 207 1.67 -20.11 14.96
CA ASN A 207 0.41 -19.99 15.69
C ASN A 207 0.57 -20.53 17.12
N PRO A 208 0.64 -19.68 18.15
CA PRO A 208 0.73 -18.22 18.07
C PRO A 208 2.07 -17.74 17.49
N ALA A 209 2.08 -16.53 16.92
CA ALA A 209 3.29 -15.93 16.34
C ALA A 209 4.34 -15.67 17.42
N LYS A 210 5.56 -16.16 17.19
CA LYS A 210 6.75 -15.96 18.03
C LYS A 210 7.88 -15.39 17.18
N ILE A 211 8.88 -14.75 17.83
CA ILE A 211 10.06 -14.26 17.12
C ILE A 211 10.71 -15.42 16.36
N PHE A 212 10.88 -15.18 15.06
CA PHE A 212 11.58 -16.07 14.17
C PHE A 212 12.95 -15.44 13.83
N LYS A 213 14.01 -16.21 14.02
CA LYS A 213 15.38 -15.83 13.63
C LYS A 213 15.79 -16.73 12.48
N PHE A 214 16.25 -16.13 11.40
CA PHE A 214 16.89 -16.81 10.27
C PHE A 214 18.26 -17.33 10.66
#